data_fe0fa80d078a20f9cb60729df25bf39b
#
_entry.id   fe0fa80d078a20f9cb60729df25bf39b
#
_cell.length_a   1.000
_cell.length_b   1.000
_cell.length_c   1.000
_cell.angle_alpha   90.00
_cell.angle_beta   90.00
_cell.angle_gamma   90.00
#
_symmetry.space_group_name_H-M   'P 1'
#
loop_
_entity.id
_entity.type
_entity.pdbx_description
1 polymer ?
#
loop_
_entity_poly.entity_id
_entity_poly.type
_entity_poly.pdbx_seq_one_letter_code
_entity_poly.pdbx_strand_id
1 'polypeptide(L)'
;ALIYIYSQPEFLSQILRTWLKYALLLFLCLLPFINNEAYSFYLGPIYLLMLFWPIFPGRWKVVLLLLLLLMLTANFSARSQVIKAAIVLLLSLGYIFRHLVSNFTLKLIHGVCYLVPLILLILGLTGIFNVFEGLATNEGKYTEKRIDGHGQVVDEDLSADTRTFIFVEVLSSAIKHDYVLWGRTPARGNDSVAFGRESAEDLQTGLYERHANETGLPTLFTWIGLIGLVLISLIYLRSSWLAVYDSNNRYVKIVGCFVAFRWGYGWIEDTYLFTPLMLGLFMCIGLCLSRYFRKMSDAEMKTWLLGLIK
;
A
#
# COMPACT_ATOMS: atom_id res chain seq x y z
N ALA A 1 -16.16 5.81 6.90
CA ALA A 1 -16.10 6.15 8.34
C ALA A 1 -14.64 6.41 8.81
N LEU A 2 -13.70 5.45 8.68
CA LEU A 2 -12.31 5.58 9.21
C LEU A 2 -11.57 6.82 8.67
N ILE A 3 -11.61 7.07 7.36
CA ILE A 3 -10.96 8.25 6.74
C ILE A 3 -11.51 9.56 7.34
N TYR A 4 -12.82 9.62 7.63
CA TYR A 4 -13.43 10.79 8.26
C TYR A 4 -12.91 10.97 9.69
N ILE A 5 -12.85 9.91 10.49
CA ILE A 5 -12.28 9.95 11.85
C ILE A 5 -10.84 10.46 11.82
N TYR A 6 -10.03 9.94 10.92
CA TYR A 6 -8.62 10.35 10.77
C TYR A 6 -8.44 11.76 10.18
N SER A 7 -9.48 12.35 9.59
CA SER A 7 -9.43 13.74 9.16
C SER A 7 -9.60 14.75 10.31
N GLN A 8 -10.01 14.27 11.49
CA GLN A 8 -10.17 15.08 12.69
C GLN A 8 -8.88 15.03 13.52
N PRO A 9 -8.18 16.15 13.75
CA PRO A 9 -6.88 16.19 14.44
C PRO A 9 -6.90 15.60 15.84
N GLU A 10 -7.99 15.81 16.58
CA GLU A 10 -8.16 15.31 17.94
C GLU A 10 -8.20 13.78 17.98
N PHE A 11 -9.04 13.17 17.14
CA PHE A 11 -9.15 11.72 17.07
C PHE A 11 -7.87 11.08 16.54
N LEU A 12 -7.26 11.64 15.50
CA LEU A 12 -5.99 11.12 14.98
C LEU A 12 -4.89 11.19 16.04
N SER A 13 -4.79 12.30 16.78
CA SER A 13 -3.80 12.44 17.85
C SER A 13 -4.04 11.45 18.98
N GLN A 14 -5.31 11.27 19.40
CA GLN A 14 -5.67 10.30 20.43
C GLN A 14 -5.32 8.87 20.02
N ILE A 15 -5.66 8.47 18.81
CA ILE A 15 -5.37 7.13 18.26
C ILE A 15 -3.86 6.90 18.21
N LEU A 16 -3.08 7.85 17.68
CA LEU A 16 -1.62 7.72 17.61
C LEU A 16 -0.96 7.68 18.99
N ARG A 17 -1.42 8.51 19.96
CA ARG A 17 -0.93 8.46 21.34
C ARG A 17 -1.26 7.12 22.01
N THR A 18 -2.49 6.62 21.84
CA THR A 18 -2.92 5.32 22.38
C THR A 18 -2.08 4.19 21.76
N TRP A 19 -1.84 4.26 20.46
CA TRP A 19 -0.98 3.29 19.79
C TRP A 19 0.45 3.34 20.32
N LEU A 20 1.07 4.50 20.43
CA LEU A 20 2.43 4.68 20.96
C LEU A 20 2.56 4.21 22.42
N LYS A 21 1.54 4.50 23.25
CA LYS A 21 1.62 4.25 24.69
C LYS A 21 1.23 2.83 25.10
N TYR A 22 0.25 2.24 24.41
CA TYR A 22 -0.31 0.94 24.82
C TYR A 22 -0.07 -0.15 23.77
N ALA A 23 -0.47 0.06 22.52
CA ALA A 23 -0.39 -0.98 21.50
C ALA A 23 1.06 -1.34 21.16
N LEU A 24 1.96 -0.35 21.10
CA LEU A 24 3.37 -0.58 20.86
C LEU A 24 4.04 -1.32 22.02
N LEU A 25 3.74 -0.95 23.28
CA LEU A 25 4.27 -1.68 24.45
C LEU A 25 3.75 -3.11 24.50
N LEU A 26 2.45 -3.30 24.27
CA LEU A 26 1.85 -4.63 24.20
C LEU A 26 2.51 -5.47 23.09
N PHE A 27 2.72 -4.90 21.92
CA PHE A 27 3.42 -5.57 20.82
C PHE A 27 4.83 -6.00 21.23
N LEU A 28 5.62 -5.13 21.85
CA LEU A 28 6.98 -5.45 22.30
C LEU A 28 6.99 -6.56 23.37
N CYS A 29 6.01 -6.57 24.28
CA CYS A 29 5.87 -7.64 25.28
C CYS A 29 5.50 -8.98 24.63
N LEU A 30 4.67 -8.96 23.59
CA LEU A 30 4.18 -10.15 22.90
C LEU A 30 5.12 -10.63 21.79
N LEU A 31 6.14 -9.85 21.45
CA LEU A 31 7.04 -10.11 20.33
C LEU A 31 7.60 -11.54 20.26
N PRO A 32 7.98 -12.20 21.39
CA PRO A 32 8.46 -13.58 21.35
C PRO A 32 7.38 -14.62 21.02
N PHE A 33 6.10 -14.25 21.11
CA PHE A 33 4.96 -15.17 20.95
C PHE A 33 4.19 -14.93 19.65
N ILE A 34 4.45 -13.83 18.95
CA ILE A 34 3.73 -13.42 17.75
C ILE A 34 4.48 -13.93 16.52
N ASN A 35 3.74 -14.48 15.55
CA ASN A 35 4.30 -14.81 14.25
C ASN A 35 4.81 -13.55 13.55
N ASN A 36 5.94 -13.64 12.88
CA ASN A 36 6.61 -12.56 12.17
C ASN A 36 5.69 -11.83 11.17
N GLU A 37 4.78 -12.54 10.51
CA GLU A 37 3.82 -11.97 9.57
C GLU A 37 2.90 -10.92 10.22
N ALA A 38 2.57 -11.10 11.49
CA ALA A 38 1.71 -10.19 12.23
C ALA A 38 2.37 -8.85 12.59
N TYR A 39 3.70 -8.71 12.48
CA TYR A 39 4.40 -7.47 12.84
C TYR A 39 3.89 -6.28 12.03
N SER A 40 3.61 -6.47 10.75
CA SER A 40 3.07 -5.44 9.88
C SER A 40 1.69 -4.93 10.32
N PHE A 41 0.87 -5.77 10.95
CA PHE A 41 -0.45 -5.39 11.48
C PHE A 41 -0.32 -4.51 12.72
N TYR A 42 0.56 -4.88 13.66
CA TYR A 42 0.79 -4.09 14.87
C TYR A 42 1.49 -2.77 14.59
N LEU A 43 2.36 -2.73 13.59
CA LEU A 43 3.12 -1.57 13.18
C LEU A 43 2.45 -0.73 12.07
N GLY A 44 1.14 -0.90 11.84
CA GLY A 44 0.39 -0.18 10.80
C GLY A 44 0.64 1.33 10.67
N PRO A 45 0.70 2.12 11.77
CA PRO A 45 0.99 3.55 11.71
C PRO A 45 2.45 3.93 11.40
N ILE A 46 3.38 2.96 11.34
CA ILE A 46 4.82 3.25 11.25
C ILE A 46 5.17 4.08 10.01
N TYR A 47 4.57 3.81 8.86
CA TYR A 47 4.83 4.56 7.63
C TYR A 47 4.42 6.03 7.76
N LEU A 48 3.26 6.31 8.38
CA LEU A 48 2.83 7.69 8.64
C LEU A 48 3.84 8.41 9.54
N LEU A 49 4.25 7.79 10.64
CA LEU A 49 5.22 8.39 11.56
C LEU A 49 6.59 8.59 10.91
N MET A 50 7.02 7.65 10.07
CA MET A 50 8.28 7.74 9.34
C MET A 50 8.28 8.86 8.28
N LEU A 51 7.15 9.22 7.68
CA LEU A 51 7.05 10.40 6.81
C LEU A 51 7.37 11.70 7.59
N PHE A 52 7.13 11.71 8.89
CA PHE A 52 7.45 12.82 9.79
C PHE A 52 8.75 12.62 10.58
N TRP A 53 9.52 11.58 10.27
CA TRP A 53 10.75 11.23 10.99
C TRP A 53 11.70 12.41 11.25
N PRO A 54 11.93 13.38 10.33
CA PRO A 54 12.82 14.49 10.57
C PRO A 54 12.43 15.39 11.74
N ILE A 55 11.15 15.43 12.11
CA ILE A 55 10.60 16.30 13.18
C ILE A 55 10.91 15.74 14.57
N PHE A 56 10.93 14.42 14.72
CA PHE A 56 11.04 13.77 16.01
C PHE A 56 12.42 14.02 16.66
N PRO A 57 12.49 14.08 18.01
CA PRO A 57 13.77 14.18 18.72
C PRO A 57 14.60 12.89 18.54
N GLY A 58 15.91 13.00 18.75
CA GLY A 58 16.87 11.93 18.44
C GLY A 58 16.49 10.55 18.95
N ARG A 59 16.01 10.45 20.21
CA ARG A 59 15.53 9.17 20.78
C ARG A 59 14.42 8.53 19.97
N TRP A 60 13.41 9.31 19.60
CA TRP A 60 12.28 8.82 18.80
C TRP A 60 12.66 8.50 17.36
N LYS A 61 13.63 9.22 16.79
CA LYS A 61 14.16 8.87 15.46
C LYS A 61 14.75 7.48 15.45
N VAL A 62 15.54 7.13 16.50
CA VAL A 62 16.13 5.79 16.64
C VAL A 62 15.04 4.74 16.84
N VAL A 63 14.08 4.99 17.73
CA VAL A 63 12.97 4.06 17.99
C VAL A 63 12.19 3.77 16.72
N LEU A 64 11.77 4.79 15.97
CA LEU A 64 11.01 4.62 14.73
C LEU A 64 11.81 3.86 13.66
N LEU A 65 13.13 4.10 13.57
CA LEU A 65 14.00 3.38 12.66
C LEU A 65 14.15 1.90 13.05
N LEU A 66 14.32 1.61 14.33
CA LEU A 66 14.37 0.25 14.84
C LEU A 66 13.06 -0.51 14.60
N LEU A 67 11.90 0.13 14.79
CA LEU A 67 10.59 -0.45 14.51
C LEU A 67 10.41 -0.73 13.00
N LEU A 68 10.87 0.18 12.14
CA LEU A 68 10.85 -0.04 10.70
C LEU A 68 11.76 -1.20 10.30
N LEU A 69 12.97 -1.28 10.85
CA LEU A 69 13.89 -2.39 10.63
C LEU A 69 13.31 -3.71 11.14
N LEU A 70 12.71 -3.72 12.32
CA LEU A 70 12.04 -4.90 12.88
C LEU A 70 10.93 -5.41 11.94
N MET A 71 10.13 -4.49 11.39
CA MET A 71 9.08 -4.86 10.42
C MET A 71 9.67 -5.43 9.12
N LEU A 72 10.80 -4.89 8.65
CA LEU A 72 11.45 -5.37 7.44
C LEU A 72 12.14 -6.72 7.63
N THR A 73 12.79 -6.94 8.78
CA THR A 73 13.48 -8.20 9.07
C THR A 73 12.52 -9.35 9.34
N ALA A 74 11.34 -9.06 9.87
CA ALA A 74 10.31 -10.05 10.14
C ALA A 74 9.80 -10.74 8.86
N ASN A 75 9.77 -10.02 7.74
CA ASN A 75 9.31 -10.54 6.47
C ASN A 75 10.21 -10.03 5.33
N PHE A 76 11.47 -10.48 5.32
CA PHE A 76 12.47 -10.02 4.37
C PHE A 76 12.16 -10.43 2.92
N SER A 77 11.39 -11.51 2.75
CA SER A 77 10.92 -11.97 1.43
C SER A 77 9.87 -11.04 0.82
N ALA A 78 9.18 -10.23 1.64
CA ALA A 78 8.18 -9.28 1.17
C ALA A 78 8.82 -8.03 0.54
N ARG A 79 9.29 -8.16 -0.70
CA ARG A 79 9.89 -7.06 -1.50
C ARG A 79 9.06 -5.78 -1.46
N SER A 80 7.74 -5.92 -1.37
CA SER A 80 6.78 -4.82 -1.30
C SER A 80 6.96 -3.95 -0.05
N GLN A 81 7.28 -4.53 1.10
CA GLN A 81 7.52 -3.78 2.34
C GLN A 81 8.83 -2.97 2.24
N VAL A 82 9.87 -3.55 1.64
CA VAL A 82 11.14 -2.87 1.40
C VAL A 82 10.95 -1.64 0.50
N ILE A 83 10.19 -1.78 -0.59
CA ILE A 83 9.91 -0.67 -1.51
C ILE A 83 9.11 0.43 -0.78
N LYS A 84 8.07 0.10 -0.02
CA LYS A 84 7.30 1.07 0.76
C LYS A 84 8.18 1.81 1.77
N ALA A 85 9.03 1.10 2.50
CA ALA A 85 9.97 1.69 3.45
C ALA A 85 10.97 2.62 2.77
N ALA A 86 11.55 2.20 1.64
CA ALA A 86 12.48 3.02 0.87
C ALA A 86 11.82 4.33 0.39
N ILE A 87 10.61 4.26 -0.15
CA ILE A 87 9.86 5.45 -0.60
C ILE A 87 9.54 6.38 0.57
N VAL A 88 9.10 5.84 1.70
CA VAL A 88 8.81 6.64 2.91
C VAL A 88 10.07 7.35 3.40
N LEU A 89 11.22 6.67 3.47
CA LEU A 89 12.49 7.26 3.83
C LEU A 89 12.91 8.35 2.83
N LEU A 90 12.80 8.07 1.54
CA LEU A 90 13.15 9.02 0.47
C LEU A 90 12.30 10.29 0.54
N LEU A 91 10.99 10.14 0.74
CA LEU A 91 10.06 11.25 0.92
C LEU A 91 10.36 12.04 2.20
N SER A 92 10.67 11.35 3.32
CA SER A 92 11.03 12.02 4.57
C SER A 92 12.34 12.79 4.47
N LEU A 93 13.34 12.27 3.76
CA LEU A 93 14.58 12.97 3.44
C LEU A 93 14.33 14.22 2.58
N GLY A 94 13.31 14.21 1.73
CA GLY A 94 12.87 15.39 0.96
C GLY A 94 12.52 16.59 1.84
N TYR A 95 12.17 16.40 3.11
CA TYR A 95 12.03 17.49 4.05
C TYR A 95 13.37 18.01 4.59
N ILE A 96 14.33 17.12 4.84
CA ILE A 96 15.68 17.51 5.28
C ILE A 96 16.35 18.35 4.17
N PHE A 97 16.26 17.86 2.94
CA PHE A 97 16.80 18.54 1.76
C PHE A 97 15.80 19.52 1.10
N ARG A 98 14.97 20.17 1.92
CA ARG A 98 13.89 21.06 1.44
C ARG A 98 14.36 22.23 0.57
N HIS A 99 15.62 22.62 0.64
CA HIS A 99 16.23 23.63 -0.21
C HIS A 99 16.46 23.11 -1.64
N LEU A 100 16.63 21.81 -1.83
CA LEU A 100 16.77 21.18 -3.14
C LEU A 100 15.42 20.73 -3.73
N VAL A 101 14.51 20.27 -2.86
CA VAL A 101 13.19 19.77 -3.27
C VAL A 101 12.20 20.95 -3.32
N SER A 102 11.90 21.46 -4.47
CA SER A 102 10.95 22.55 -4.67
C SER A 102 9.48 22.08 -4.57
N ASN A 103 8.54 23.02 -4.47
CA ASN A 103 7.12 22.69 -4.59
C ASN A 103 6.77 22.13 -5.98
N PHE A 104 7.49 22.55 -7.02
CA PHE A 104 7.34 22.00 -8.37
C PHE A 104 7.74 20.51 -8.40
N THR A 105 8.85 20.15 -7.75
CA THR A 105 9.30 18.76 -7.64
C THR A 105 8.23 17.86 -6.98
N LEU A 106 7.58 18.31 -5.91
CA LEU A 106 6.51 17.56 -5.27
C LEU A 106 5.28 17.38 -6.17
N LYS A 107 4.93 18.42 -6.94
CA LYS A 107 3.86 18.35 -7.95
C LYS A 107 4.22 17.40 -9.09
N LEU A 108 5.48 17.40 -9.53
CA LEU A 108 5.98 16.47 -10.54
C LEU A 108 5.92 15.02 -10.06
N ILE A 109 6.41 14.74 -8.83
CA ILE A 109 6.32 13.41 -8.21
C ILE A 109 4.86 12.93 -8.14
N HIS A 110 3.94 13.80 -7.70
CA HIS A 110 2.52 13.50 -7.67
C HIS A 110 1.96 13.11 -9.05
N GLY A 111 2.28 13.90 -10.08
CA GLY A 111 1.86 13.62 -11.46
C GLY A 111 2.42 12.29 -11.98
N VAL A 112 3.71 12.04 -11.76
CA VAL A 112 4.40 10.80 -12.17
C VAL A 112 3.75 9.58 -11.52
N CYS A 113 3.39 9.64 -10.22
CA CYS A 113 2.73 8.55 -9.51
C CYS A 113 1.39 8.12 -10.13
N TYR A 114 0.67 9.03 -10.79
CA TYR A 114 -0.58 8.71 -11.48
C TYR A 114 -0.38 8.39 -12.96
N LEU A 115 0.46 9.15 -13.65
CA LEU A 115 0.64 9.01 -15.11
C LEU A 115 1.40 7.75 -15.48
N VAL A 116 2.48 7.41 -14.76
CA VAL A 116 3.31 6.26 -15.11
C VAL A 116 2.53 4.95 -15.06
N PRO A 117 1.79 4.61 -13.99
CA PRO A 117 1.00 3.37 -13.96
C PRO A 117 -0.05 3.32 -15.08
N LEU A 118 -0.71 4.43 -15.39
CA LEU A 118 -1.69 4.48 -16.48
C LEU A 118 -1.05 4.31 -17.85
N ILE A 119 0.09 4.94 -18.09
CA ILE A 119 0.84 4.76 -19.35
C ILE A 119 1.28 3.30 -19.50
N LEU A 120 1.84 2.70 -18.44
CA LEU A 120 2.27 1.30 -18.46
C LEU A 120 1.10 0.34 -18.68
N LEU A 121 -0.07 0.62 -18.07
CA LEU A 121 -1.29 -0.15 -18.32
C LEU A 121 -1.73 -0.07 -19.78
N ILE A 122 -1.74 1.14 -20.38
CA ILE A 122 -2.11 1.32 -21.79
C ILE A 122 -1.13 0.59 -22.71
N LEU A 123 0.18 0.71 -22.44
CA LEU A 123 1.21 0.04 -23.22
C LEU A 123 1.09 -1.49 -23.13
N GLY A 124 0.76 -2.02 -21.95
CA GLY A 124 0.49 -3.45 -21.76
C GLY A 124 -0.76 -3.91 -22.50
N LEU A 125 -1.87 -3.16 -22.44
CA LEU A 125 -3.11 -3.48 -23.15
C LEU A 125 -2.97 -3.43 -24.69
N THR A 126 -2.09 -2.55 -25.19
CA THR A 126 -1.82 -2.44 -26.63
C THR A 126 -0.79 -3.44 -27.13
N GLY A 127 -0.16 -4.21 -26.23
CA GLY A 127 0.90 -5.18 -26.58
C GLY A 127 2.22 -4.53 -27.03
N ILE A 128 2.38 -3.20 -26.91
CA ILE A 128 3.60 -2.50 -27.32
C ILE A 128 4.73 -2.73 -26.32
N PHE A 129 4.41 -2.80 -25.03
CA PHE A 129 5.38 -3.02 -23.96
C PHE A 129 4.70 -3.62 -22.73
N ASN A 130 5.22 -4.75 -22.29
CA ASN A 130 4.78 -5.40 -21.06
C ASN A 130 5.91 -5.30 -20.02
N VAL A 131 5.65 -4.56 -18.93
CA VAL A 131 6.61 -4.40 -17.82
C VAL A 131 7.04 -5.75 -17.23
N PHE A 132 6.16 -6.72 -17.26
CA PHE A 132 6.39 -8.02 -16.63
C PHE A 132 7.22 -8.96 -17.54
N GLU A 133 7.09 -8.87 -18.86
CA GLU A 133 7.90 -9.66 -19.82
C GLU A 133 9.38 -9.28 -19.76
N GLY A 134 9.71 -7.99 -19.55
CA GLY A 134 11.10 -7.54 -19.42
C GLY A 134 11.81 -8.09 -18.17
N LEU A 135 11.08 -8.57 -17.18
CA LEU A 135 11.61 -9.26 -16.00
C LEU A 135 11.77 -10.76 -16.25
N ALA A 136 11.00 -11.32 -17.17
CA ALA A 136 11.02 -12.75 -17.54
C ALA A 136 12.23 -13.15 -18.42
N THR A 137 13.00 -12.21 -18.96
CA THR A 137 14.19 -12.51 -19.80
C THR A 137 15.32 -13.22 -19.04
N ASN A 138 15.16 -13.49 -17.76
CA ASN A 138 16.05 -14.32 -16.94
C ASN A 138 15.47 -15.72 -16.65
N GLU A 139 14.57 -16.22 -17.50
CA GLU A 139 13.99 -17.57 -17.39
C GLU A 139 15.08 -18.61 -17.09
N GLY A 140 14.84 -19.41 -16.05
CA GLY A 140 15.76 -20.47 -15.63
C GLY A 140 16.93 -20.04 -14.75
N LYS A 141 17.14 -18.73 -14.45
CA LYS A 141 18.21 -18.29 -13.53
C LYS A 141 17.84 -18.36 -12.06
N TYR A 142 16.56 -18.34 -11.74
CA TYR A 142 16.05 -18.31 -10.37
C TYR A 142 14.91 -19.33 -10.23
N THR A 143 15.24 -20.61 -10.23
CA THR A 143 14.29 -21.70 -9.94
C THR A 143 14.35 -22.05 -8.47
N GLU A 144 13.20 -22.10 -7.79
CA GLU A 144 13.04 -22.66 -6.45
C GLU A 144 12.29 -23.97 -6.53
N LYS A 145 12.75 -24.98 -5.76
CA LYS A 145 12.06 -26.25 -5.68
C LYS A 145 10.88 -26.13 -4.73
N ARG A 146 9.69 -26.19 -5.27
CA ARG A 146 8.44 -26.19 -4.50
C ARG A 146 7.81 -27.57 -4.54
N ILE A 147 7.23 -27.98 -3.44
CA ILE A 147 6.41 -29.19 -3.39
C ILE A 147 4.99 -28.77 -3.79
N ASP A 148 4.48 -29.31 -4.88
CA ASP A 148 3.10 -29.09 -5.30
C ASP A 148 2.10 -29.78 -4.37
N GLY A 149 0.80 -29.46 -4.50
CA GLY A 149 -0.28 -30.07 -3.71
C GLY A 149 -0.41 -31.59 -3.85
N HIS A 150 0.38 -32.23 -4.72
CA HIS A 150 0.48 -33.69 -4.93
C HIS A 150 1.76 -34.28 -4.34
N GLY A 151 2.58 -33.50 -3.62
CA GLY A 151 3.84 -33.95 -3.03
C GLY A 151 4.98 -34.10 -4.04
N GLN A 152 4.85 -33.62 -5.28
CA GLN A 152 5.91 -33.64 -6.29
C GLN A 152 6.74 -32.37 -6.20
N VAL A 153 8.07 -32.53 -6.32
CA VAL A 153 8.99 -31.40 -6.39
C VAL A 153 8.94 -30.84 -7.79
N VAL A 154 8.39 -29.63 -7.93
CA VAL A 154 8.32 -28.86 -9.18
C VAL A 154 9.31 -27.70 -9.09
N ASP A 155 10.11 -27.51 -10.11
CA ASP A 155 10.97 -26.33 -10.23
C ASP A 155 10.09 -25.13 -10.63
N GLU A 156 9.82 -24.23 -9.70
CA GLU A 156 9.08 -22.98 -9.94
C GLU A 156 10.06 -21.91 -10.39
N ASP A 157 9.84 -21.34 -11.57
CA ASP A 157 10.64 -20.22 -12.06
C ASP A 157 10.17 -18.92 -11.40
N LEU A 158 10.95 -18.43 -10.44
CA LEU A 158 10.69 -17.18 -9.70
C LEU A 158 10.76 -15.93 -10.59
N SER A 159 11.28 -16.05 -11.83
CA SER A 159 11.35 -14.96 -12.80
C SER A 159 10.14 -14.92 -13.73
N ALA A 160 9.30 -15.96 -13.74
CA ALA A 160 8.12 -16.03 -14.59
C ALA A 160 7.17 -14.86 -14.34
N ASP A 161 6.56 -14.35 -15.39
CA ASP A 161 5.55 -13.29 -15.30
C ASP A 161 4.25 -13.82 -14.66
N THR A 162 4.20 -13.75 -13.34
CA THR A 162 3.04 -14.18 -12.55
C THR A 162 1.92 -13.14 -12.49
N ARG A 163 2.07 -11.96 -13.12
CA ARG A 163 1.13 -10.85 -12.95
C ARG A 163 0.32 -10.52 -14.18
N THR A 164 0.87 -10.66 -15.38
CA THR A 164 0.10 -10.44 -16.62
C THR A 164 -1.11 -11.36 -16.69
N PHE A 165 -0.95 -12.63 -16.36
CA PHE A 165 -2.07 -13.58 -16.41
C PHE A 165 -3.17 -13.21 -15.40
N ILE A 166 -2.85 -12.62 -14.22
CA ILE A 166 -3.84 -12.16 -13.26
C ILE A 166 -4.79 -11.13 -13.89
N PHE A 167 -4.24 -10.15 -14.62
CA PHE A 167 -5.06 -9.16 -15.31
C PHE A 167 -5.96 -9.78 -16.38
N VAL A 168 -5.42 -10.75 -17.12
CA VAL A 168 -6.18 -11.48 -18.16
C VAL A 168 -7.29 -12.32 -17.53
N GLU A 169 -6.99 -13.10 -16.48
CA GLU A 169 -7.99 -13.91 -15.76
C GLU A 169 -9.11 -13.04 -15.16
N VAL A 170 -8.74 -11.96 -14.49
CA VAL A 170 -9.71 -11.03 -13.86
C VAL A 170 -10.62 -10.41 -14.90
N LEU A 171 -10.08 -9.91 -16.02
CA LEU A 171 -10.88 -9.28 -17.06
C LEU A 171 -11.75 -10.29 -17.81
N SER A 172 -11.21 -11.46 -18.15
CA SER A 172 -11.95 -12.53 -18.81
C SER A 172 -13.09 -13.06 -17.94
N SER A 173 -12.84 -13.24 -16.64
CA SER A 173 -13.85 -13.63 -15.67
C SER A 173 -14.96 -12.57 -15.54
N ALA A 174 -14.58 -11.27 -15.55
CA ALA A 174 -15.53 -10.18 -15.44
C ALA A 174 -16.47 -10.12 -16.65
N ILE A 175 -15.96 -10.33 -17.85
CA ILE A 175 -16.74 -10.39 -19.10
C ILE A 175 -17.63 -11.63 -19.09
N LYS A 176 -17.08 -12.80 -18.77
CA LYS A 176 -17.79 -14.08 -18.76
C LYS A 176 -19.01 -14.09 -17.83
N HIS A 177 -18.90 -13.42 -16.67
CA HIS A 177 -19.93 -13.43 -15.63
C HIS A 177 -20.66 -12.08 -15.48
N ASP A 178 -20.47 -11.16 -16.42
CA ASP A 178 -21.15 -9.86 -16.50
C ASP A 178 -21.07 -8.99 -15.23
N TYR A 179 -19.88 -8.95 -14.60
CA TYR A 179 -19.67 -8.13 -13.41
C TYR A 179 -18.71 -6.94 -13.60
N VAL A 180 -18.42 -6.56 -14.84
CA VAL A 180 -17.46 -5.47 -15.16
C VAL A 180 -17.82 -4.15 -14.43
N LEU A 181 -19.10 -3.78 -14.35
CA LEU A 181 -19.51 -2.51 -13.76
C LEU A 181 -19.59 -2.54 -12.23
N TRP A 182 -20.16 -3.61 -11.66
CA TRP A 182 -20.54 -3.67 -10.23
C TRP A 182 -19.68 -4.61 -9.40
N GLY A 183 -18.91 -5.50 -10.03
CA GLY A 183 -18.13 -6.53 -9.35
C GLY A 183 -18.98 -7.69 -8.84
N ARG A 184 -18.32 -8.65 -8.18
CA ARG A 184 -18.93 -9.88 -7.63
C ARG A 184 -19.04 -9.90 -6.11
N THR A 185 -18.71 -8.83 -5.41
CA THR A 185 -18.53 -8.74 -3.95
C THR A 185 -17.29 -9.48 -3.43
N PRO A 186 -16.79 -9.17 -2.22
CA PRO A 186 -15.66 -9.89 -1.63
C PRO A 186 -15.91 -11.38 -1.33
N ALA A 187 -17.16 -11.83 -1.37
CA ALA A 187 -17.53 -13.23 -1.17
C ALA A 187 -17.28 -14.10 -2.41
N ARG A 188 -16.99 -13.50 -3.57
CA ARG A 188 -16.72 -14.20 -4.83
C ARG A 188 -15.39 -13.71 -5.42
N GLY A 189 -14.64 -14.64 -5.98
CA GLY A 189 -13.39 -14.35 -6.67
C GLY A 189 -13.53 -14.28 -8.19
N ASN A 190 -12.46 -13.98 -8.90
CA ASN A 190 -12.38 -14.21 -10.34
C ASN A 190 -12.11 -15.68 -10.63
N ASP A 191 -12.58 -16.18 -11.77
CA ASP A 191 -12.20 -17.50 -12.26
C ASP A 191 -10.66 -17.54 -12.40
N SER A 192 -10.02 -18.58 -11.88
CA SER A 192 -8.57 -18.77 -12.01
C SER A 192 -8.27 -20.22 -12.33
N VAL A 193 -7.54 -20.44 -13.41
CA VAL A 193 -7.08 -21.77 -13.81
C VAL A 193 -5.86 -22.18 -12.98
N ALA A 194 -4.98 -21.22 -12.69
CA ALA A 194 -3.72 -21.49 -12.01
C ALA A 194 -3.90 -21.72 -10.49
N PHE A 195 -4.73 -20.90 -9.81
CA PHE A 195 -4.86 -20.89 -8.36
C PHE A 195 -6.27 -21.24 -7.85
N GLY A 196 -7.25 -21.38 -8.75
CA GLY A 196 -8.64 -21.61 -8.36
C GLY A 196 -8.84 -22.96 -7.66
N ARG A 197 -8.04 -23.97 -8.01
CA ARG A 197 -8.11 -25.29 -7.40
C ARG A 197 -7.69 -25.24 -5.93
N GLU A 198 -6.54 -24.67 -5.64
CA GLU A 198 -6.02 -24.49 -4.26
C GLU A 198 -7.03 -23.70 -3.42
N SER A 199 -7.56 -22.59 -3.94
CA SER A 199 -8.59 -21.80 -3.26
C SER A 199 -9.89 -22.59 -3.03
N ALA A 200 -10.30 -23.45 -3.96
CA ALA A 200 -11.49 -24.28 -3.82
C ALA A 200 -11.34 -25.34 -2.73
N GLU A 201 -10.15 -25.92 -2.60
CA GLU A 201 -9.81 -26.90 -1.57
C GLU A 201 -9.72 -26.23 -0.18
N ASP A 202 -8.99 -25.10 -0.06
CA ASP A 202 -8.79 -24.37 1.18
C ASP A 202 -10.09 -23.81 1.76
N LEU A 203 -10.94 -23.23 0.92
CA LEU A 203 -12.19 -22.59 1.32
C LEU A 203 -13.40 -23.52 1.27
N GLN A 204 -13.21 -24.77 0.83
CA GLN A 204 -14.26 -25.79 0.68
C GLN A 204 -15.49 -25.30 -0.12
N THR A 205 -15.26 -24.40 -1.10
CA THR A 205 -16.32 -23.78 -1.89
C THR A 205 -16.72 -24.64 -3.09
N GLY A 206 -15.85 -25.54 -3.57
CA GLY A 206 -16.00 -26.26 -4.83
C GLY A 206 -15.95 -25.39 -6.08
N LEU A 207 -15.64 -24.09 -5.92
CA LEU A 207 -15.56 -23.09 -7.00
C LEU A 207 -14.09 -22.79 -7.32
N TYR A 208 -13.70 -22.92 -8.58
CA TYR A 208 -12.35 -22.57 -9.02
C TYR A 208 -12.18 -21.06 -9.16
N GLU A 209 -12.32 -20.36 -8.03
CA GLU A 209 -12.26 -18.90 -7.94
C GLU A 209 -11.12 -18.45 -7.04
N ARG A 210 -10.37 -17.44 -7.46
CA ARG A 210 -9.37 -16.77 -6.64
C ARG A 210 -10.00 -15.53 -5.98
N HIS A 211 -10.21 -15.57 -4.68
CA HIS A 211 -10.91 -14.52 -3.92
C HIS A 211 -10.09 -13.25 -3.74
N ALA A 212 -8.76 -13.36 -3.70
CA ALA A 212 -7.86 -12.24 -3.61
C ALA A 212 -6.61 -12.49 -4.47
N ASN A 213 -6.25 -11.54 -5.29
CA ASN A 213 -5.05 -11.57 -6.10
C ASN A 213 -3.88 -10.91 -5.36
N GLU A 214 -2.66 -11.17 -5.78
CA GLU A 214 -1.46 -10.47 -5.28
C GLU A 214 -1.42 -8.98 -5.66
N THR A 215 -2.35 -8.55 -6.48
CA THR A 215 -2.48 -7.18 -6.99
C THR A 215 -3.77 -6.56 -6.48
N GLY A 216 -3.67 -5.38 -5.85
CA GLY A 216 -4.79 -4.78 -5.12
C GLY A 216 -5.89 -4.24 -6.03
N LEU A 217 -5.54 -3.52 -7.11
CA LEU A 217 -6.56 -2.92 -7.97
C LEU A 217 -7.34 -3.96 -8.79
N PRO A 218 -6.75 -5.03 -9.34
CA PRO A 218 -7.47 -6.16 -9.91
C PRO A 218 -8.41 -6.85 -8.91
N THR A 219 -7.98 -7.06 -7.67
CA THR A 219 -8.84 -7.60 -6.62
C THR A 219 -10.03 -6.70 -6.34
N LEU A 220 -9.79 -5.40 -6.20
CA LEU A 220 -10.86 -4.42 -6.02
C LEU A 220 -11.83 -4.38 -7.20
N PHE A 221 -11.30 -4.47 -8.43
CA PHE A 221 -12.14 -4.56 -9.62
C PHE A 221 -13.05 -5.80 -9.58
N THR A 222 -12.53 -6.96 -9.18
CA THR A 222 -13.35 -8.16 -9.00
C THR A 222 -14.45 -7.95 -7.96
N TRP A 223 -14.15 -7.30 -6.84
CA TRP A 223 -15.10 -7.16 -5.74
C TRP A 223 -16.19 -6.09 -5.98
N ILE A 224 -15.80 -4.92 -6.52
CA ILE A 224 -16.66 -3.71 -6.58
C ILE A 224 -16.80 -3.13 -8.00
N GLY A 225 -16.27 -3.83 -9.01
CA GLY A 225 -16.35 -3.44 -10.41
C GLY A 225 -15.62 -2.16 -10.75
N LEU A 226 -15.81 -1.72 -11.99
CA LEU A 226 -15.21 -0.49 -12.51
C LEU A 226 -15.70 0.75 -11.74
N ILE A 227 -16.98 0.80 -11.39
CA ILE A 227 -17.56 1.94 -10.65
C ILE A 227 -16.88 2.08 -9.29
N GLY A 228 -16.76 1.00 -8.53
CA GLY A 228 -16.11 1.03 -7.23
C GLY A 228 -14.60 1.34 -7.34
N LEU A 229 -13.91 0.80 -8.35
CA LEU A 229 -12.51 1.09 -8.63
C LEU A 229 -12.28 2.58 -8.93
N VAL A 230 -13.14 3.20 -9.75
CA VAL A 230 -13.08 4.64 -10.03
C VAL A 230 -13.32 5.46 -8.78
N LEU A 231 -14.35 5.12 -7.98
CA LEU A 231 -14.65 5.85 -6.73
C LEU A 231 -13.49 5.80 -5.73
N ILE A 232 -12.88 4.63 -5.55
CA ILE A 232 -11.68 4.51 -4.69
C ILE A 232 -10.53 5.32 -5.26
N SER A 233 -10.26 5.22 -6.56
CA SER A 233 -9.21 6.01 -7.22
C SER A 233 -9.42 7.52 -7.07
N LEU A 234 -10.67 7.99 -7.12
CA LEU A 234 -11.01 9.39 -6.86
C LEU A 234 -10.72 9.81 -5.41
N ILE A 235 -10.89 8.93 -4.42
CA ILE A 235 -10.49 9.22 -3.03
C ILE A 235 -8.98 9.44 -2.93
N TYR A 236 -8.17 8.57 -3.53
CA TYR A 236 -6.72 8.74 -3.57
C TYR A 236 -6.31 10.01 -4.30
N LEU A 237 -6.84 10.22 -5.49
CA LEU A 237 -6.54 11.39 -6.32
C LEU A 237 -6.94 12.68 -5.59
N ARG A 238 -8.18 12.77 -5.07
CA ARG A 238 -8.68 13.96 -4.38
C ARG A 238 -7.87 14.28 -3.12
N SER A 239 -7.58 13.28 -2.31
CA SER A 239 -6.82 13.47 -1.06
C SER A 239 -5.39 13.94 -1.36
N SER A 240 -4.67 13.24 -2.24
CA SER A 240 -3.30 13.60 -2.60
C SER A 240 -3.21 14.94 -3.34
N TRP A 241 -4.19 15.23 -4.21
CA TRP A 241 -4.28 16.53 -4.87
C TRP A 241 -4.42 17.67 -3.87
N LEU A 242 -5.40 17.59 -2.96
CA LEU A 242 -5.60 18.61 -1.93
C LEU A 242 -4.34 18.78 -1.06
N ALA A 243 -3.67 17.68 -0.72
CA ALA A 243 -2.45 17.72 0.05
C ALA A 243 -1.31 18.44 -0.68
N VAL A 244 -1.09 18.13 -1.96
CA VAL A 244 0.06 18.67 -2.71
C VAL A 244 -0.18 20.10 -3.19
N TYR A 245 -1.40 20.44 -3.62
CA TYR A 245 -1.71 21.72 -4.27
C TYR A 245 -2.38 22.75 -3.36
N ASP A 246 -3.08 22.31 -2.28
CA ASP A 246 -3.84 23.20 -1.38
C ASP A 246 -3.37 23.11 0.09
N SER A 247 -2.09 22.78 0.33
CA SER A 247 -1.52 22.78 1.70
C SER A 247 -0.53 23.94 1.89
N ASN A 248 -0.59 24.54 3.10
CA ASN A 248 0.34 25.56 3.54
C ASN A 248 1.67 24.96 4.03
N ASN A 249 1.64 23.72 4.53
CA ASN A 249 2.84 23.07 5.06
C ASN A 249 3.37 21.99 4.14
N ARG A 250 4.67 21.78 4.23
CA ARG A 250 5.39 20.83 3.41
C ARG A 250 5.16 19.37 3.81
N TYR A 251 4.88 19.12 5.07
CA TYR A 251 4.67 17.77 5.60
C TYR A 251 3.45 17.11 4.98
N VAL A 252 2.32 17.83 4.93
CA VAL A 252 1.10 17.32 4.30
C VAL A 252 1.30 17.09 2.80
N LYS A 253 2.11 17.93 2.10
CA LYS A 253 2.47 17.69 0.69
C LYS A 253 3.22 16.39 0.49
N ILE A 254 4.16 16.07 1.39
CA ILE A 254 4.92 14.82 1.37
C ILE A 254 3.99 13.62 1.61
N VAL A 255 3.07 13.72 2.58
CA VAL A 255 2.06 12.67 2.79
C VAL A 255 1.19 12.50 1.54
N GLY A 256 0.82 13.58 0.85
CA GLY A 256 0.09 13.51 -0.42
C GLY A 256 0.85 12.77 -1.52
N CYS A 257 2.15 12.99 -1.64
CA CYS A 257 2.99 12.22 -2.58
C CYS A 257 3.03 10.73 -2.21
N PHE A 258 3.07 10.40 -0.92
CA PHE A 258 2.99 9.00 -0.47
C PHE A 258 1.64 8.36 -0.81
N VAL A 259 0.53 9.08 -0.61
CA VAL A 259 -0.81 8.59 -0.99
C VAL A 259 -0.90 8.34 -2.49
N ALA A 260 -0.37 9.25 -3.33
CA ALA A 260 -0.31 9.07 -4.77
C ALA A 260 0.53 7.84 -5.17
N PHE A 261 1.71 7.67 -4.57
CA PHE A 261 2.53 6.48 -4.76
C PHE A 261 1.78 5.20 -4.39
N ARG A 262 1.05 5.17 -3.27
CA ARG A 262 0.30 4.00 -2.83
C ARG A 262 -0.82 3.60 -3.81
N TRP A 263 -1.45 4.55 -4.47
CA TRP A 263 -2.40 4.27 -5.55
C TRP A 263 -1.70 3.59 -6.74
N GLY A 264 -0.61 4.19 -7.24
CA GLY A 264 0.14 3.62 -8.36
C GLY A 264 0.71 2.24 -8.04
N TYR A 265 1.16 2.04 -6.80
CA TYR A 265 1.71 0.77 -6.34
C TYR A 265 0.64 -0.32 -6.18
N GLY A 266 -0.63 0.04 -5.98
CA GLY A 266 -1.75 -0.89 -5.91
C GLY A 266 -2.03 -1.67 -7.21
N TRP A 267 -1.44 -1.25 -8.34
CA TRP A 267 -1.46 -2.03 -9.57
C TRP A 267 -0.54 -3.25 -9.53
N ILE A 268 0.45 -3.23 -8.65
CA ILE A 268 1.50 -4.26 -8.57
C ILE A 268 1.41 -5.04 -7.25
N GLU A 269 1.01 -4.38 -6.17
CA GLU A 269 0.94 -4.93 -4.82
C GLU A 269 -0.48 -5.02 -4.33
N ASP A 270 -0.70 -5.99 -3.47
CA ASP A 270 -1.93 -6.13 -2.74
C ASP A 270 -2.26 -4.91 -1.86
N THR A 271 -3.52 -4.52 -1.90
CA THR A 271 -4.10 -3.43 -1.12
C THR A 271 -5.41 -3.87 -0.47
N TYR A 272 -5.34 -4.83 0.46
CA TYR A 272 -6.52 -5.27 1.22
C TYR A 272 -7.10 -4.11 2.04
N LEU A 273 -8.25 -3.63 1.65
CA LEU A 273 -8.89 -2.45 2.24
C LEU A 273 -9.33 -2.63 3.70
N PHE A 274 -9.48 -3.86 4.15
CA PHE A 274 -10.07 -4.17 5.46
C PHE A 274 -9.07 -4.75 6.47
N THR A 275 -7.78 -4.67 6.20
CA THR A 275 -6.76 -5.15 7.14
C THR A 275 -6.21 -4.01 8.01
N PRO A 276 -5.73 -4.29 9.23
CA PRO A 276 -5.06 -3.31 10.07
C PRO A 276 -3.86 -2.62 9.39
N LEU A 277 -3.21 -3.30 8.45
CA LEU A 277 -2.12 -2.76 7.65
C LEU A 277 -2.54 -1.51 6.85
N MET A 278 -3.80 -1.44 6.42
CA MET A 278 -4.34 -0.31 5.67
C MET A 278 -4.72 0.89 6.55
N LEU A 279 -4.81 0.71 7.87
CA LEU A 279 -5.15 1.82 8.78
C LEU A 279 -4.16 2.97 8.66
N GLY A 280 -2.86 2.68 8.52
CA GLY A 280 -1.83 3.70 8.32
C GLY A 280 -2.04 4.50 7.03
N LEU A 281 -2.46 3.85 5.95
CA LEU A 281 -2.80 4.54 4.70
C LEU A 281 -4.08 5.37 4.84
N PHE A 282 -5.11 4.86 5.51
CA PHE A 282 -6.33 5.63 5.78
C PHE A 282 -6.07 6.84 6.68
N MET A 283 -5.12 6.76 7.62
CA MET A 283 -4.63 7.91 8.38
C MET A 283 -3.98 8.95 7.45
N CYS A 284 -3.13 8.52 6.51
CA CYS A 284 -2.53 9.40 5.51
C CYS A 284 -3.60 10.10 4.65
N ILE A 285 -4.59 9.35 4.14
CA ILE A 285 -5.69 9.88 3.33
C ILE A 285 -6.53 10.86 4.14
N GLY A 286 -6.90 10.51 5.37
CA GLY A 286 -7.67 11.37 6.28
C GLY A 286 -6.95 12.69 6.58
N LEU A 287 -5.66 12.62 6.90
CA LEU A 287 -4.81 13.79 7.11
C LEU A 287 -4.77 14.68 5.86
N CYS A 288 -4.62 14.10 4.67
CA CYS A 288 -4.63 14.84 3.40
C CYS A 288 -5.97 15.52 3.10
N LEU A 289 -7.10 14.90 3.42
CA LEU A 289 -8.44 15.45 3.24
C LEU A 289 -8.76 16.55 4.26
N SER A 290 -8.15 16.50 5.43
CA SER A 290 -8.40 17.45 6.52
C SER A 290 -7.99 18.88 6.15
N ARG A 291 -8.97 19.78 6.10
CA ARG A 291 -8.70 21.22 5.90
C ARG A 291 -7.85 21.78 7.04
N TYR A 292 -8.03 21.27 8.24
CA TYR A 292 -7.29 21.72 9.42
C TYR A 292 -5.79 21.47 9.26
N PHE A 293 -5.39 20.23 8.95
CA PHE A 293 -3.97 19.88 8.73
C PHE A 293 -3.36 20.62 7.53
N ARG A 294 -4.13 20.79 6.45
CA ARG A 294 -3.65 21.51 5.25
C ARG A 294 -3.42 22.99 5.50
N LYS A 295 -4.18 23.62 6.40
CA LYS A 295 -4.05 25.05 6.72
C LYS A 295 -2.98 25.35 7.77
N MET A 296 -2.51 24.37 8.52
CA MET A 296 -1.39 24.52 9.44
C MET A 296 -0.14 25.02 8.69
N SER A 297 0.66 25.83 9.36
CA SER A 297 2.04 26.11 9.00
C SER A 297 2.96 24.93 9.34
N ASP A 298 4.19 24.91 8.82
CA ASP A 298 5.20 23.91 9.19
C ASP A 298 5.47 23.89 10.70
N ALA A 299 5.43 25.05 11.37
CA ALA A 299 5.66 25.17 12.82
C ALA A 299 4.51 24.58 13.63
N GLU A 300 3.27 24.85 13.26
CA GLU A 300 2.08 24.27 13.90
C GLU A 300 2.03 22.76 13.73
N MET A 301 2.31 22.26 12.54
CA MET A 301 2.38 20.83 12.27
C MET A 301 3.46 20.15 13.10
N LYS A 302 4.63 20.77 13.24
CA LYS A 302 5.70 20.30 14.12
C LYS A 302 5.24 20.26 15.59
N THR A 303 4.55 21.28 16.06
CA THR A 303 4.03 21.35 17.44
C THR A 303 3.02 20.24 17.69
N TRP A 304 2.09 20.02 16.76
CA TRP A 304 1.10 18.94 16.85
C TRP A 304 1.78 17.56 16.93
N LEU A 305 2.77 17.29 16.04
CA LEU A 305 3.51 16.02 16.02
C LEU A 305 4.31 15.78 17.31
N LEU A 306 4.99 16.81 17.83
CA LEU A 306 5.72 16.70 19.10
C LEU A 306 4.78 16.51 20.29
N GLY A 307 3.53 16.93 20.16
CA GLY A 307 2.49 16.67 21.14
C GLY A 307 2.11 15.18 21.24
N LEU A 308 2.34 14.37 20.20
CA LEU A 308 2.02 12.94 20.22
C LEU A 308 2.90 12.12 21.18
N ILE A 309 4.11 12.61 21.47
CA ILE A 309 5.14 11.91 22.25
C ILE A 309 5.34 12.48 23.66
N LYS A 310 4.51 13.45 24.03
CA LYS A 310 4.40 13.97 25.41
C LYS A 310 3.37 13.15 26.20
#